data_524098f4f0daa3e3f7c3bb43e494bdb3
#
_entry.id   524098f4f0daa3e3f7c3bb43e494bdb3
#
_cell.length_a   1.000
_cell.length_b   1.000
_cell.length_c   1.000
_cell.angle_alpha   90.00
_cell.angle_beta   90.00
_cell.angle_gamma   90.00
#
_symmetry.space_group_name_H-M   'P 1'
#
loop_
_entity.id
_entity.type
_entity.pdbx_description
1 polymer ?
#
loop_
_entity_poly.entity_id
_entity_poly.type
_entity_poly.pdbx_seq_one_letter_code
_entity_poly.pdbx_strand_id
1 'polypeptide(L)'
;KKRLRQIAAGILPKNFGVIIRTAAAEAHDADIEQDIRALLERWNTAVGNIRKSQAPALLMSEMNRANTIIRDSLNSTFSQITVDDEALYREIRNYIKIIDPQLEKIVKLYRGTVPIFDNFDISKQIKSLFAKYVSLKRGAYLIIEHTEAMNVIDVNSGNRTKAEVNQEQTAMEVNMAAAKEIARQLRLRDLGGIVIIDFIDLHKAQNRQLLFEEMTKLMATDKACLLYTSPS
;
A
#
# COMPACT_ATOMS: atom_id res chain seq x y z
N LYS A 1 17.81 -14.00 14.98
CA LYS A 1 17.28 -15.37 15.08
C LYS A 1 17.34 -15.91 16.51
N LYS A 2 18.50 -15.80 17.23
CA LYS A 2 18.66 -16.25 18.63
C LYS A 2 17.75 -15.45 19.59
N ARG A 3 17.69 -14.11 19.44
CA ARG A 3 16.79 -13.20 20.17
C ARG A 3 15.33 -13.67 20.10
N LEU A 4 14.80 -13.87 18.90
CA LEU A 4 13.41 -14.27 18.68
C LEU A 4 13.06 -15.64 19.30
N ARG A 5 14.01 -16.58 19.29
CA ARG A 5 13.84 -17.87 19.96
C ARG A 5 13.72 -17.73 21.48
N GLN A 6 14.51 -16.85 22.07
CA GLN A 6 14.48 -16.62 23.52
C GLN A 6 13.15 -16.01 23.96
N ILE A 7 12.64 -15.01 23.21
CA ILE A 7 11.33 -14.40 23.46
C ILE A 7 10.23 -15.47 23.40
N ALA A 8 10.19 -16.24 22.32
CA ALA A 8 9.17 -17.28 22.15
C ALA A 8 9.25 -18.34 23.26
N ALA A 9 10.46 -18.79 23.64
CA ALA A 9 10.64 -19.80 24.68
C ALA A 9 10.19 -19.32 26.07
N GLY A 10 10.25 -18.01 26.35
CA GLY A 10 9.79 -17.44 27.61
C GLY A 10 8.27 -17.34 27.74
N ILE A 11 7.52 -17.41 26.65
CA ILE A 11 6.07 -17.15 26.65
C ILE A 11 5.25 -18.38 26.29
N LEU A 12 5.77 -19.24 25.40
CA LEU A 12 5.05 -20.40 24.90
C LEU A 12 4.86 -21.47 25.97
N PRO A 13 3.63 -21.97 26.17
CA PRO A 13 3.37 -23.14 27.00
C PRO A 13 4.00 -24.41 26.39
N LYS A 14 4.17 -25.43 27.22
CA LYS A 14 4.60 -26.76 26.76
C LYS A 14 3.65 -27.27 25.67
N ASN A 15 4.21 -27.90 24.63
CA ASN A 15 3.49 -28.44 23.46
C ASN A 15 2.96 -27.42 22.47
N PHE A 16 3.34 -26.14 22.58
CA PHE A 16 3.07 -25.13 21.57
C PHE A 16 4.32 -24.85 20.74
N GLY A 17 4.12 -24.65 19.45
CA GLY A 17 5.12 -24.14 18.51
C GLY A 17 4.69 -22.80 17.92
N VAL A 18 5.66 -21.99 17.49
CA VAL A 18 5.41 -20.74 16.79
C VAL A 18 6.28 -20.62 15.54
N ILE A 19 5.71 -20.12 14.47
CA ILE A 19 6.42 -19.74 13.26
C ILE A 19 6.57 -18.22 13.27
N ILE A 20 7.80 -17.75 13.34
CA ILE A 20 8.11 -16.31 13.29
C ILE A 20 8.55 -15.98 11.86
N ARG A 21 7.79 -15.10 11.19
CA ARG A 21 8.07 -14.67 9.83
C ARG A 21 9.23 -13.67 9.78
N THR A 22 9.84 -13.50 8.62
CA THR A 22 10.97 -12.59 8.39
C THR A 22 10.66 -11.12 8.74
N ALA A 23 9.43 -10.69 8.55
CA ALA A 23 8.95 -9.35 8.93
C ALA A 23 9.18 -9.02 10.42
N ALA A 24 9.20 -10.01 11.31
CA ALA A 24 9.47 -9.81 12.73
C ALA A 24 10.96 -9.58 13.04
N ALA A 25 11.85 -9.61 12.05
CA ALA A 25 13.29 -9.45 12.30
C ALA A 25 13.62 -8.05 12.84
N GLU A 26 12.90 -7.03 12.40
CA GLU A 26 13.08 -5.62 12.76
C GLU A 26 12.06 -5.14 13.82
N ALA A 27 11.08 -5.97 14.19
CA ALA A 27 10.08 -5.63 15.19
C ALA A 27 10.68 -5.55 16.61
N HIS A 28 10.09 -4.71 17.46
CA HIS A 28 10.48 -4.62 18.86
C HIS A 28 10.07 -5.87 19.64
N ASP A 29 10.83 -6.20 20.69
CA ASP A 29 10.59 -7.40 21.49
C ASP A 29 9.19 -7.40 22.11
N ALA A 30 8.73 -6.23 22.58
CA ALA A 30 7.41 -6.05 23.17
C ALA A 30 6.27 -6.39 22.19
N ASP A 31 6.40 -6.00 20.92
CA ASP A 31 5.38 -6.26 19.89
C ASP A 31 5.27 -7.77 19.61
N ILE A 32 6.42 -8.46 19.55
CA ILE A 32 6.47 -9.91 19.34
C ILE A 32 5.86 -10.66 20.53
N GLU A 33 6.15 -10.21 21.75
CA GLU A 33 5.54 -10.78 22.97
C GLU A 33 4.03 -10.60 22.96
N GLN A 34 3.57 -9.41 22.62
CA GLN A 34 2.14 -9.08 22.55
C GLN A 34 1.42 -9.95 21.51
N ASP A 35 2.00 -10.13 20.34
CA ASP A 35 1.47 -10.99 19.29
C ASP A 35 1.32 -12.44 19.74
N ILE A 36 2.36 -13.00 20.38
CA ILE A 36 2.32 -14.38 20.90
C ILE A 36 1.24 -14.53 21.97
N ARG A 37 1.12 -13.58 22.90
CA ARG A 37 0.08 -13.59 23.94
C ARG A 37 -1.31 -13.50 23.35
N ALA A 38 -1.52 -12.63 22.38
CA ALA A 38 -2.82 -12.48 21.68
C ALA A 38 -3.22 -13.77 20.97
N LEU A 39 -2.29 -14.47 20.32
CA LEU A 39 -2.55 -15.77 19.69
C LEU A 39 -2.93 -16.84 20.72
N LEU A 40 -2.25 -16.90 21.85
CA LEU A 40 -2.57 -17.83 22.94
C LEU A 40 -3.94 -17.56 23.55
N GLU A 41 -4.30 -16.30 23.76
CA GLU A 41 -5.61 -15.91 24.27
C GLU A 41 -6.74 -16.29 23.31
N ARG A 42 -6.56 -16.06 22.01
CA ARG A 42 -7.50 -16.50 20.98
C ARG A 42 -7.69 -18.02 21.00
N TRP A 43 -6.62 -18.79 21.10
CA TRP A 43 -6.67 -20.23 21.21
C TRP A 43 -7.44 -20.67 22.45
N ASN A 44 -7.12 -20.12 23.61
CA ASN A 44 -7.78 -20.46 24.88
C ASN A 44 -9.29 -20.15 24.82
N THR A 45 -9.66 -19.02 24.19
CA THR A 45 -11.06 -18.65 23.96
C THR A 45 -11.77 -19.67 23.06
N ALA A 46 -11.13 -20.07 21.97
CA ALA A 46 -11.68 -21.08 21.05
C ALA A 46 -11.90 -22.43 21.75
N VAL A 47 -10.89 -22.88 22.50
CA VAL A 47 -10.98 -24.13 23.29
C VAL A 47 -12.07 -24.04 24.36
N GLY A 48 -12.20 -22.90 25.02
CA GLY A 48 -13.26 -22.66 26.00
C GLY A 48 -14.68 -22.74 25.40
N ASN A 49 -14.83 -22.36 24.15
CA ASN A 49 -16.10 -22.42 23.42
C ASN A 49 -16.49 -23.84 22.97
N ILE A 50 -15.52 -24.76 22.83
CA ILE A 50 -15.82 -26.15 22.42
C ILE A 50 -16.89 -26.77 23.31
N ARG A 51 -16.77 -26.60 24.63
CA ARG A 51 -17.69 -27.18 25.60
C ARG A 51 -19.11 -26.61 25.57
N LYS A 52 -19.25 -25.40 24.96
CA LYS A 52 -20.51 -24.65 24.90
C LYS A 52 -21.20 -24.75 23.54
N SER A 53 -20.52 -25.30 22.55
CA SER A 53 -21.00 -25.34 21.16
C SER A 53 -21.48 -26.75 20.80
N GLN A 54 -22.56 -26.82 20.01
CA GLN A 54 -23.00 -28.06 19.38
C GLN A 54 -22.43 -28.17 17.97
N ALA A 55 -21.90 -29.32 17.62
CA ALA A 55 -21.36 -29.58 16.27
C ALA A 55 -22.48 -29.66 15.22
N PRO A 56 -22.27 -29.13 14.00
CA PRO A 56 -21.11 -28.35 13.56
C PRO A 56 -21.17 -26.87 13.99
N ALA A 57 -20.09 -26.32 14.54
CA ALA A 57 -20.02 -24.92 14.93
C ALA A 57 -18.65 -24.31 14.61
N LEU A 58 -18.63 -23.05 14.17
CA LEU A 58 -17.41 -22.27 13.98
C LEU A 58 -16.90 -21.82 15.36
N LEU A 59 -15.76 -22.34 15.80
CA LEU A 59 -15.17 -22.03 17.10
C LEU A 59 -14.25 -20.81 17.05
N MET A 60 -13.54 -20.63 15.95
CA MET A 60 -12.63 -19.53 15.70
C MET A 60 -12.50 -19.32 14.20
N SER A 61 -12.53 -18.09 13.76
CA SER A 61 -12.16 -17.71 12.40
C SER A 61 -10.76 -17.07 12.43
N GLU A 62 -10.04 -17.17 11.33
CA GLU A 62 -8.89 -16.32 11.11
C GLU A 62 -9.30 -14.85 11.10
N MET A 63 -8.32 -13.96 11.27
CA MET A 63 -8.58 -12.53 11.09
C MET A 63 -9.19 -12.31 9.71
N ASN A 64 -10.27 -11.54 9.67
CA ASN A 64 -10.87 -11.20 8.39
C ASN A 64 -9.88 -10.40 7.54
N ARG A 65 -10.16 -10.33 6.23
CA ARG A 65 -9.27 -9.65 5.27
C ARG A 65 -9.03 -8.17 5.64
N ALA A 66 -10.04 -7.51 6.19
CA ALA A 66 -9.92 -6.11 6.61
C ALA A 66 -8.91 -5.94 7.75
N ASN A 67 -9.00 -6.77 8.79
CA ASN A 67 -8.04 -6.73 9.90
C ASN A 67 -6.61 -7.08 9.46
N THR A 68 -6.47 -8.00 8.49
CA THR A 68 -5.15 -8.31 7.90
C THR A 68 -4.57 -7.11 7.16
N ILE A 69 -5.39 -6.41 6.35
CA ILE A 69 -4.95 -5.20 5.63
C ILE A 69 -4.59 -4.09 6.62
N ILE A 70 -5.40 -3.90 7.66
CA ILE A 70 -5.12 -2.89 8.70
C ILE A 70 -3.80 -3.21 9.38
N ARG A 71 -3.59 -4.44 9.83
CA ARG A 71 -2.34 -4.87 10.46
C ARG A 71 -1.11 -4.56 9.61
N ASP A 72 -1.20 -4.84 8.32
CA ASP A 72 -0.06 -4.73 7.40
C ASP A 72 0.15 -3.29 6.89
N SER A 73 -0.86 -2.41 6.99
CA SER A 73 -0.85 -1.07 6.40
C SER A 73 -0.95 0.07 7.41
N LEU A 74 -1.51 -0.16 8.60
CA LEU A 74 -1.75 0.89 9.58
C LEU A 74 -0.42 1.51 10.06
N ASN A 75 -0.34 2.83 9.94
CA ASN A 75 0.79 3.62 10.41
C ASN A 75 0.31 5.03 10.82
N SER A 76 1.20 5.87 11.30
CA SER A 76 0.90 7.22 11.79
C SER A 76 0.34 8.19 10.73
N THR A 77 0.37 7.83 9.46
CA THR A 77 -0.19 8.66 8.37
C THR A 77 -1.70 8.49 8.18
N PHE A 78 -2.29 7.46 8.81
CA PHE A 78 -3.73 7.24 8.74
C PHE A 78 -4.49 8.26 9.59
N SER A 79 -5.36 9.02 8.95
CA SER A 79 -6.23 10.00 9.61
C SER A 79 -7.62 9.45 9.92
N GLN A 80 -8.11 8.51 9.12
CA GLN A 80 -9.45 7.95 9.28
C GLN A 80 -9.58 6.57 8.61
N ILE A 81 -10.38 5.70 9.23
CA ILE A 81 -10.86 4.42 8.68
C ILE A 81 -12.38 4.49 8.70
N THR A 82 -12.99 4.44 7.53
CA THR A 82 -14.45 4.57 7.39
C THR A 82 -15.03 3.23 6.94
N VAL A 83 -16.08 2.78 7.63
CA VAL A 83 -16.72 1.46 7.42
C VAL A 83 -18.22 1.66 7.35
N ASP A 84 -18.91 1.04 6.40
CA ASP A 84 -20.35 1.10 6.19
C ASP A 84 -21.13 -0.11 6.72
N ASP A 85 -20.42 -1.17 7.12
CA ASP A 85 -21.01 -2.32 7.82
C ASP A 85 -20.79 -2.22 9.33
N GLU A 86 -21.85 -2.34 10.11
CA GLU A 86 -21.80 -2.15 11.56
C GLU A 86 -21.05 -3.27 12.28
N ALA A 87 -21.15 -4.51 11.81
CA ALA A 87 -20.45 -5.65 12.38
C ALA A 87 -18.94 -5.52 12.16
N LEU A 88 -18.54 -5.22 10.93
CA LEU A 88 -17.16 -4.97 10.55
C LEU A 88 -16.57 -3.75 11.27
N TYR A 89 -17.37 -2.67 11.43
CA TYR A 89 -16.96 -1.50 12.22
C TYR A 89 -16.59 -1.87 13.65
N ARG A 90 -17.45 -2.66 14.33
CA ARG A 90 -17.20 -3.09 15.72
C ARG A 90 -15.96 -3.96 15.81
N GLU A 91 -15.78 -4.86 14.85
CA GLU A 91 -14.63 -5.74 14.78
C GLU A 91 -13.32 -4.97 14.58
N ILE A 92 -13.25 -4.08 13.59
CA ILE A 92 -12.09 -3.24 13.32
C ILE A 92 -11.76 -2.36 14.51
N ARG A 93 -12.78 -1.73 15.10
CA ARG A 93 -12.61 -0.86 16.26
C ARG A 93 -12.01 -1.62 17.45
N ASN A 94 -12.53 -2.82 17.74
CA ASN A 94 -12.01 -3.66 18.81
C ASN A 94 -10.57 -4.11 18.52
N TYR A 95 -10.27 -4.46 17.28
CA TYR A 95 -8.93 -4.85 16.86
C TYR A 95 -7.93 -3.69 17.04
N ILE A 96 -8.26 -2.49 16.56
CA ILE A 96 -7.40 -1.30 16.72
C ILE A 96 -7.23 -0.93 18.19
N LYS A 97 -8.27 -1.04 19.00
CA LYS A 97 -8.20 -0.77 20.43
C LYS A 97 -7.20 -1.69 21.17
N ILE A 98 -7.03 -2.92 20.71
CA ILE A 98 -6.04 -3.87 21.26
C ILE A 98 -4.63 -3.47 20.85
N ILE A 99 -4.43 -3.05 19.59
CA ILE A 99 -3.10 -2.70 19.06
C ILE A 99 -2.66 -1.33 19.58
N ASP A 100 -3.49 -0.32 19.40
CA ASP A 100 -3.23 1.06 19.80
C ASP A 100 -4.54 1.75 20.20
N PRO A 101 -4.81 1.88 21.52
CA PRO A 101 -6.02 2.52 22.02
C PRO A 101 -6.20 3.97 21.55
N GLN A 102 -5.11 4.68 21.23
CA GLN A 102 -5.19 6.08 20.78
C GLN A 102 -5.78 6.19 19.37
N LEU A 103 -5.57 5.18 18.54
CA LEU A 103 -6.09 5.11 17.18
C LEU A 103 -7.56 4.65 17.10
N GLU A 104 -8.18 4.20 18.18
CA GLU A 104 -9.61 3.83 18.19
C GLU A 104 -10.50 4.94 17.61
N LYS A 105 -10.15 6.20 17.84
CA LYS A 105 -10.91 7.39 17.44
C LYS A 105 -10.96 7.63 15.93
N ILE A 106 -10.00 7.08 15.17
CA ILE A 106 -9.95 7.24 13.70
C ILE A 106 -10.96 6.34 12.99
N VAL A 107 -11.48 5.30 13.67
CA VAL A 107 -12.49 4.40 13.08
C VAL A 107 -13.86 5.07 13.14
N LYS A 108 -14.52 5.20 11.99
CA LYS A 108 -15.81 5.85 11.83
C LYS A 108 -16.80 4.93 11.14
N LEU A 109 -18.02 4.86 11.69
CA LEU A 109 -19.13 4.20 11.02
C LEU A 109 -19.76 5.18 10.03
N TYR A 110 -19.87 4.78 8.77
CA TYR A 110 -20.55 5.51 7.73
C TYR A 110 -22.05 5.16 7.72
N ARG A 111 -22.89 6.18 7.77
CA ARG A 111 -24.36 6.03 7.73
C ARG A 111 -25.00 6.91 6.66
N GLY A 112 -24.23 7.33 5.65
CA GLY A 112 -24.77 8.13 4.55
C GLY A 112 -25.68 7.32 3.64
N THR A 113 -26.53 8.02 2.89
CA THR A 113 -27.41 7.41 1.89
C THR A 113 -26.70 7.15 0.55
N VAL A 114 -25.60 7.88 0.29
CA VAL A 114 -24.77 7.69 -0.91
C VAL A 114 -23.80 6.52 -0.62
N PRO A 115 -23.55 5.63 -1.60
CA PRO A 115 -22.55 4.57 -1.41
C PRO A 115 -21.20 5.15 -0.96
N ILE A 116 -20.55 4.48 0.00
CA ILE A 116 -19.32 4.98 0.64
C ILE A 116 -18.24 5.37 -0.36
N PHE A 117 -18.01 4.58 -1.42
CA PHE A 117 -17.02 4.88 -2.44
C PHE A 117 -17.37 6.11 -3.28
N ASP A 118 -18.64 6.36 -3.50
CA ASP A 118 -19.10 7.54 -4.23
C ASP A 118 -18.97 8.80 -3.38
N ASN A 119 -19.27 8.69 -2.08
CA ASN A 119 -19.12 9.78 -1.13
C ASN A 119 -17.66 10.29 -1.00
N PHE A 120 -16.70 9.40 -1.17
CA PHE A 120 -15.27 9.72 -1.13
C PHE A 120 -14.62 9.83 -2.53
N ASP A 121 -15.41 9.92 -3.60
CA ASP A 121 -14.96 9.96 -5.00
C ASP A 121 -14.07 8.78 -5.43
N ILE A 122 -14.05 7.67 -4.67
CA ILE A 122 -13.23 6.49 -4.93
C ILE A 122 -13.70 5.80 -6.22
N SER A 123 -15.01 5.69 -6.46
CA SER A 123 -15.55 5.09 -7.69
C SER A 123 -15.04 5.79 -8.96
N LYS A 124 -14.93 7.11 -8.94
CA LYS A 124 -14.36 7.88 -10.07
C LYS A 124 -12.86 7.60 -10.23
N GLN A 125 -12.13 7.54 -9.13
CA GLN A 125 -10.70 7.22 -9.15
C GLN A 125 -10.45 5.81 -9.68
N ILE A 126 -11.23 4.80 -9.25
CA ILE A 126 -11.14 3.42 -9.77
C ILE A 126 -11.40 3.40 -11.28
N LYS A 127 -12.44 4.08 -11.76
CA LYS A 127 -12.71 4.17 -13.21
C LYS A 127 -11.55 4.82 -13.97
N SER A 128 -10.92 5.85 -13.40
CA SER A 128 -9.78 6.52 -14.02
C SER A 128 -8.51 5.67 -14.07
N LEU A 129 -8.37 4.68 -13.17
CA LEU A 129 -7.22 3.76 -13.18
C LEU A 129 -7.14 2.88 -14.43
N PHE A 130 -8.27 2.66 -15.10
CA PHE A 130 -8.31 1.89 -16.35
C PHE A 130 -8.24 2.76 -17.61
N ALA A 131 -8.16 4.08 -17.43
CA ALA A 131 -8.04 5.00 -18.57
C ALA A 131 -6.62 4.94 -19.17
N LYS A 132 -6.58 4.99 -20.51
CA LYS A 132 -5.32 5.08 -21.26
C LYS A 132 -4.59 6.40 -20.97
N TYR A 133 -5.33 7.48 -20.77
CA TYR A 133 -4.83 8.83 -20.57
C TYR A 133 -4.88 9.20 -19.08
N VAL A 134 -3.76 9.73 -18.58
CA VAL A 134 -3.66 10.29 -17.23
C VAL A 134 -3.23 11.74 -17.32
N SER A 135 -4.11 12.65 -16.92
CA SER A 135 -3.83 14.08 -16.97
C SER A 135 -2.83 14.48 -15.88
N LEU A 136 -1.86 15.27 -16.25
CA LEU A 136 -0.91 15.93 -15.37
C LEU A 136 -1.30 17.41 -15.19
N LYS A 137 -0.64 18.05 -14.23
CA LYS A 137 -0.84 19.51 -14.04
C LYS A 137 -0.40 20.29 -15.29
N ARG A 138 -1.09 21.40 -15.54
CA ARG A 138 -0.77 22.36 -16.61
C ARG A 138 -0.90 21.80 -18.03
N GLY A 139 -1.77 20.82 -18.27
CA GLY A 139 -2.11 20.32 -19.61
C GLY A 139 -1.17 19.25 -20.17
N ALA A 140 -0.13 18.84 -19.44
CA ALA A 140 0.64 17.64 -19.78
C ALA A 140 -0.18 16.37 -19.46
N TYR A 141 0.18 15.25 -20.04
CA TYR A 141 -0.51 13.98 -19.81
C TYR A 141 0.40 12.78 -20.09
N LEU A 142 0.03 11.64 -19.52
CA LEU A 142 0.64 10.35 -19.79
C LEU A 142 -0.29 9.52 -20.67
N ILE A 143 0.28 8.71 -21.53
CA ILE A 143 -0.39 7.60 -22.21
C ILE A 143 0.17 6.32 -21.64
N ILE A 144 -0.68 5.47 -21.08
CA ILE A 144 -0.27 4.18 -20.51
C ILE A 144 -0.92 3.07 -21.33
N GLU A 145 -0.09 2.26 -21.97
CA GLU A 145 -0.53 1.15 -22.80
C GLU A 145 0.07 -0.17 -22.30
N HIS A 146 -0.77 -1.18 -22.32
CA HIS A 146 -0.38 -2.54 -22.02
C HIS A 146 -0.25 -3.31 -23.34
N THR A 147 0.92 -3.91 -23.58
CA THR A 147 1.17 -4.78 -24.71
C THR A 147 1.30 -6.23 -24.22
N GLU A 148 1.44 -7.18 -25.13
CA GLU A 148 1.60 -8.59 -24.77
C GLU A 148 2.80 -8.86 -23.85
N ALA A 149 3.92 -8.15 -24.05
CA ALA A 149 5.18 -8.40 -23.34
C ALA A 149 5.59 -7.31 -22.34
N MET A 150 5.01 -6.10 -22.42
CA MET A 150 5.47 -4.96 -21.63
C MET A 150 4.39 -3.89 -21.47
N ASN A 151 4.62 -3.01 -20.51
CA ASN A 151 3.87 -1.77 -20.38
C ASN A 151 4.68 -0.61 -20.97
N VAL A 152 4.03 0.26 -21.70
CA VAL A 152 4.65 1.47 -22.28
C VAL A 152 3.97 2.69 -21.72
N ILE A 153 4.77 3.64 -21.28
CA ILE A 153 4.29 4.93 -20.74
C ILE A 153 4.96 6.05 -21.53
N ASP A 154 4.16 6.83 -22.25
CA ASP A 154 4.59 7.98 -23.02
C ASP A 154 4.22 9.28 -22.30
N VAL A 155 5.17 10.21 -22.21
CA VAL A 155 5.04 11.49 -21.52
C VAL A 155 4.86 12.63 -22.53
N ASN A 156 3.70 13.28 -22.47
CA ASN A 156 3.35 14.39 -23.37
C ASN A 156 3.27 15.73 -22.63
N SER A 157 3.92 16.76 -23.19
CA SER A 157 3.90 18.10 -22.63
C SER A 157 2.59 18.88 -22.89
N GLY A 158 1.73 18.37 -23.78
CA GLY A 158 0.55 19.11 -24.24
C GLY A 158 0.93 20.33 -25.10
N ASN A 159 -0.01 21.29 -25.22
CA ASN A 159 0.14 22.47 -26.08
C ASN A 159 1.13 23.55 -25.52
N ARG A 160 2.30 23.13 -25.06
CA ARG A 160 3.32 24.06 -24.54
C ARG A 160 4.36 24.38 -25.59
N THR A 161 3.99 25.23 -26.53
CA THR A 161 4.93 25.90 -27.44
C THR A 161 5.40 27.21 -26.80
N LYS A 162 6.53 27.18 -26.08
CA LYS A 162 7.26 28.40 -25.69
C LYS A 162 8.70 28.31 -26.21
N ALA A 163 9.23 29.50 -26.57
CA ALA A 163 10.52 29.70 -27.22
C ALA A 163 11.66 28.81 -26.73
N GLU A 164 12.54 28.41 -27.61
CA GLU A 164 13.65 27.45 -27.46
C GLU A 164 14.52 27.59 -26.19
N VAL A 165 14.64 28.81 -25.65
CA VAL A 165 15.46 29.08 -24.46
C VAL A 165 14.91 28.46 -23.17
N ASN A 166 13.58 28.13 -23.14
CA ASN A 166 12.92 27.53 -21.97
C ASN A 166 12.51 26.06 -22.19
N GLN A 167 12.85 25.47 -23.34
CA GLN A 167 12.35 24.12 -23.71
C GLN A 167 12.90 23.04 -22.77
N GLU A 168 14.21 23.04 -22.53
CA GLU A 168 14.88 22.09 -21.62
C GLU A 168 14.33 22.18 -20.19
N GLN A 169 14.11 23.38 -19.68
CA GLN A 169 13.57 23.59 -18.35
C GLN A 169 12.11 23.14 -18.27
N THR A 170 11.33 23.43 -19.30
CA THR A 170 9.93 22.97 -19.40
C THR A 170 9.84 21.46 -19.49
N ALA A 171 10.71 20.82 -20.29
CA ALA A 171 10.80 19.37 -20.40
C ALA A 171 11.14 18.74 -19.04
N MET A 172 12.12 19.31 -18.35
CA MET A 172 12.51 18.84 -17.00
C MET A 172 11.36 18.94 -15.99
N GLU A 173 10.64 20.07 -15.95
CA GLU A 173 9.48 20.25 -15.07
C GLU A 173 8.37 19.22 -15.35
N VAL A 174 8.10 18.99 -16.63
CA VAL A 174 7.08 17.99 -17.04
C VAL A 174 7.52 16.60 -16.67
N ASN A 175 8.76 16.22 -16.96
CA ASN A 175 9.31 14.91 -16.65
C ASN A 175 9.34 14.64 -15.15
N MET A 176 9.69 15.62 -14.33
CA MET A 176 9.66 15.48 -12.86
C MET A 176 8.24 15.31 -12.31
N ALA A 177 7.26 16.01 -12.89
CA ALA A 177 5.85 15.82 -12.56
C ALA A 177 5.33 14.44 -13.03
N ALA A 178 5.74 14.02 -14.24
CA ALA A 178 5.45 12.74 -14.82
C ALA A 178 6.01 11.59 -13.97
N ALA A 179 7.27 11.66 -13.55
CA ALA A 179 7.93 10.66 -12.71
C ALA A 179 7.12 10.36 -11.43
N LYS A 180 6.62 11.41 -10.76
CA LYS A 180 5.79 11.28 -9.55
C LYS A 180 4.47 10.56 -9.83
N GLU A 181 3.79 10.95 -10.91
CA GLU A 181 2.53 10.32 -11.28
C GLU A 181 2.74 8.90 -11.82
N ILE A 182 3.79 8.64 -12.59
CA ILE A 182 4.15 7.30 -13.08
C ILE A 182 4.37 6.35 -11.90
N ALA A 183 5.19 6.73 -10.92
CA ALA A 183 5.41 5.93 -9.72
C ALA A 183 4.10 5.64 -8.97
N ARG A 184 3.18 6.61 -8.93
CA ARG A 184 1.84 6.43 -8.37
C ARG A 184 1.00 5.46 -9.19
N GLN A 185 0.99 5.60 -10.53
CA GLN A 185 0.21 4.76 -11.44
C GLN A 185 0.70 3.31 -11.47
N LEU A 186 2.01 3.08 -11.41
CA LEU A 186 2.59 1.73 -11.32
C LEU A 186 2.05 0.99 -10.10
N ARG A 187 2.02 1.65 -8.93
CA ARG A 187 1.48 1.06 -7.69
C ARG A 187 -0.04 0.88 -7.73
N LEU A 188 -0.78 1.89 -8.21
CA LEU A 188 -2.24 1.84 -8.24
C LEU A 188 -2.80 0.79 -9.20
N ARG A 189 -2.11 0.58 -10.33
CA ARG A 189 -2.50 -0.39 -11.36
C ARG A 189 -1.86 -1.77 -11.16
N ASP A 190 -0.98 -1.90 -10.15
CA ASP A 190 -0.17 -3.11 -9.89
C ASP A 190 0.56 -3.59 -11.17
N LEU A 191 1.18 -2.62 -11.88
CA LEU A 191 1.88 -2.90 -13.13
C LEU A 191 3.21 -3.57 -12.82
N GLY A 192 3.33 -4.84 -13.23
CA GLY A 192 4.56 -5.63 -13.12
C GLY A 192 5.18 -5.92 -14.48
N GLY A 193 6.31 -6.64 -14.46
CA GLY A 193 7.05 -7.02 -15.65
C GLY A 193 7.90 -5.87 -16.20
N ILE A 194 8.09 -5.85 -17.52
CA ILE A 194 8.87 -4.80 -18.19
C ILE A 194 8.01 -3.55 -18.35
N VAL A 195 8.50 -2.43 -17.86
CA VAL A 195 7.88 -1.11 -18.03
C VAL A 195 8.87 -0.19 -18.74
N ILE A 196 8.50 0.31 -19.90
CA ILE A 196 9.27 1.28 -20.67
C ILE A 196 8.60 2.65 -20.50
N ILE A 197 9.39 3.64 -20.10
CA ILE A 197 8.92 5.01 -19.93
C ILE A 197 9.65 5.89 -20.93
N ASP A 198 8.89 6.51 -21.83
CA ASP A 198 9.39 7.46 -22.79
C ASP A 198 9.17 8.89 -22.25
N PHE A 199 10.23 9.44 -21.69
CA PHE A 199 10.24 10.83 -21.17
C PHE A 199 10.52 11.82 -22.30
N ILE A 200 10.10 13.07 -22.10
CA ILE A 200 10.44 14.14 -23.03
C ILE A 200 11.97 14.31 -23.07
N ASP A 201 12.52 14.45 -24.27
CA ASP A 201 13.96 14.56 -24.50
C ASP A 201 14.61 15.66 -23.64
N LEU A 202 15.72 15.27 -23.01
CA LEU A 202 16.58 16.15 -22.23
C LEU A 202 17.99 16.17 -22.84
N HIS A 203 18.44 17.33 -23.27
CA HIS A 203 19.77 17.48 -23.90
C HIS A 203 20.90 17.42 -22.88
N LYS A 204 20.69 17.98 -21.68
CA LYS A 204 21.72 18.04 -20.63
C LYS A 204 21.80 16.72 -19.87
N ALA A 205 22.99 16.08 -19.88
CA ALA A 205 23.26 14.85 -19.15
C ALA A 205 22.93 14.97 -17.64
N GLN A 206 23.18 16.13 -17.04
CA GLN A 206 22.88 16.39 -15.65
C GLN A 206 21.38 16.30 -15.36
N ASN A 207 20.52 16.79 -16.26
CA ASN A 207 19.07 16.72 -16.11
C ASN A 207 18.56 15.27 -16.25
N ARG A 208 19.14 14.48 -17.16
CA ARG A 208 18.83 13.05 -17.28
C ARG A 208 19.19 12.30 -16.00
N GLN A 209 20.36 12.60 -15.43
CA GLN A 209 20.78 11.99 -14.16
C GLN A 209 19.84 12.35 -13.00
N LEU A 210 19.46 13.62 -12.87
CA LEU A 210 18.52 14.08 -11.84
C LEU A 210 17.15 13.39 -11.97
N LEU A 211 16.64 13.24 -13.19
CA LEU A 211 15.37 12.53 -13.43
C LEU A 211 15.47 11.07 -13.04
N PHE A 212 16.55 10.39 -13.38
CA PHE A 212 16.81 9.00 -13.00
C PHE A 212 16.87 8.83 -11.49
N GLU A 213 17.58 9.69 -10.79
CA GLU A 213 17.69 9.68 -9.32
C GLU A 213 16.33 9.91 -8.65
N GLU A 214 15.55 10.87 -9.15
CA GLU A 214 14.20 11.12 -8.62
C GLU A 214 13.28 9.92 -8.84
N MET A 215 13.29 9.30 -10.03
CA MET A 215 12.51 8.10 -10.30
C MET A 215 12.90 6.95 -9.39
N THR A 216 14.20 6.71 -9.20
CA THR A 216 14.74 5.71 -8.27
C THR A 216 14.24 5.95 -6.85
N LYS A 217 14.29 7.19 -6.38
CA LYS A 217 13.81 7.60 -5.06
C LYS A 217 12.31 7.37 -4.90
N LEU A 218 11.51 7.74 -5.89
CA LEU A 218 10.05 7.58 -5.88
C LEU A 218 9.63 6.11 -5.83
N MET A 219 10.42 5.22 -6.43
CA MET A 219 10.17 3.78 -6.45
C MET A 219 10.80 3.03 -5.27
N ALA A 220 11.65 3.67 -4.46
CA ALA A 220 12.32 3.02 -3.32
C ALA A 220 11.34 2.49 -2.25
N THR A 221 10.13 3.06 -2.18
CA THR A 221 9.07 2.62 -1.26
C THR A 221 8.20 1.51 -1.83
N ASP A 222 8.42 1.11 -3.08
CA ASP A 222 7.69 0.01 -3.69
C ASP A 222 8.11 -1.33 -3.09
N LYS A 223 7.13 -2.22 -2.86
CA LYS A 223 7.40 -3.56 -2.31
C LYS A 223 7.97 -4.52 -3.37
N ALA A 224 7.90 -4.16 -4.65
CA ALA A 224 8.46 -4.94 -5.73
C ALA A 224 9.98 -4.72 -5.81
N CYS A 225 10.71 -5.77 -6.20
CA CYS A 225 12.13 -5.65 -6.53
C CYS A 225 12.25 -4.98 -7.90
N LEU A 226 12.81 -3.78 -7.94
CA LEU A 226 12.95 -3.00 -9.15
C LEU A 226 14.40 -2.99 -9.63
N LEU A 227 14.58 -3.31 -10.90
CA LEU A 227 15.84 -3.15 -11.60
C LEU A 227 15.70 -1.95 -12.54
N TYR A 228 16.62 -1.00 -12.42
CA TYR A 228 16.64 0.18 -13.25
C TYR A 228 17.74 0.04 -14.31
N THR A 229 17.39 0.34 -15.55
CA THR A 229 18.37 0.52 -16.62
C THR A 229 18.16 1.90 -17.22
N SER A 230 19.25 2.68 -17.37
CA SER A 230 19.23 3.87 -18.19
C SER A 230 19.69 3.49 -19.58
N PRO A 231 19.04 3.89 -20.68
CA PRO A 231 19.64 3.81 -21.99
C PRO A 231 20.92 4.66 -21.97
N SER A 232 21.98 4.03 -22.41
CA SER A 232 23.33 4.65 -22.57
C SER A 232 23.32 5.76 -23.61
#